data_c140410d17c1d06cbbf06944d3f355fb
#
_entry.id   c140410d17c1d06cbbf06944d3f355fb
#
_cell.length_a   1.000
_cell.length_b   1.000
_cell.length_c   1.000
_cell.angle_alpha   90.00
_cell.angle_beta   90.00
_cell.angle_gamma   90.00
#
_symmetry.space_group_name_H-M   'P 1'
#
loop_
_entity.id
_entity.type
_entity.pdbx_description
1 polymer ?
#
loop_
_entity_poly.entity_id
_entity_poly.type
_entity_poly.pdbx_seq_one_letter_code
_entity_poly.pdbx_strand_id
1 'polypeptide(L)'
;MNGGFMDIKKYITTLGFLPKNGTSGIYHKVYSYHDNYVISIDFNTEHIEYGDKIIAESRTTQNFSQPENFVVLECVDRLLTKGYKPQNIVLEKTWPSGHGTSGRLDVCINREDGTPYMLIEM
;
A
#
# COMPACT_ATOMS: atom_id res chain seq x y z
N MET A 1 -2.61 24.25 -13.61
CA MET A 1 -2.74 22.97 -12.93
C MET A 1 -4.21 22.60 -12.83
N ASN A 2 -4.49 21.41 -13.04
CA ASN A 2 -5.82 20.92 -12.92
C ASN A 2 -6.19 20.72 -11.50
N GLY A 3 -7.29 21.23 -11.07
CA GLY A 3 -7.73 21.15 -9.70
C GLY A 3 -8.02 19.75 -9.23
N GLY A 4 -8.07 18.79 -10.13
CA GLY A 4 -8.40 17.45 -9.76
C GLY A 4 -7.21 16.55 -9.49
N PHE A 5 -5.99 17.04 -9.71
CA PHE A 5 -4.82 16.19 -9.55
C PHE A 5 -4.19 16.34 -8.19
N MET A 6 -3.87 15.21 -7.61
CA MET A 6 -3.10 15.13 -6.40
C MET A 6 -1.63 15.40 -6.72
N ASP A 7 -0.98 16.19 -5.88
CA ASP A 7 0.47 16.30 -5.94
C ASP A 7 1.04 15.08 -5.22
N ILE A 8 1.38 14.06 -5.97
CA ILE A 8 1.79 12.78 -5.41
C ILE A 8 3.04 12.92 -4.56
N LYS A 9 4.03 13.68 -5.04
CA LYS A 9 5.27 13.84 -4.29
C LYS A 9 5.03 14.50 -2.94
N LYS A 10 4.19 15.54 -2.93
CA LYS A 10 3.85 16.21 -1.68
C LYS A 10 3.09 15.27 -0.76
N TYR A 11 2.18 14.48 -1.30
CA TYR A 11 1.37 13.55 -0.54
C TYR A 11 2.25 12.51 0.16
N ILE A 12 3.14 11.86 -0.60
CA ILE A 12 3.97 10.80 -0.03
C ILE A 12 5.04 11.35 0.92
N THR A 13 5.56 12.56 0.66
CA THR A 13 6.53 13.14 1.61
C THR A 13 5.84 13.51 2.92
N THR A 14 4.57 13.88 2.88
CA THR A 14 3.78 14.10 4.09
C THR A 14 3.65 12.82 4.90
N LEU A 15 3.59 11.67 4.25
CA LEU A 15 3.54 10.37 4.90
C LEU A 15 4.91 9.93 5.43
N GLY A 16 5.97 10.63 5.09
CA GLY A 16 7.31 10.29 5.55
C GLY A 16 8.19 9.60 4.52
N PHE A 17 7.74 9.50 3.27
CA PHE A 17 8.57 8.95 2.20
C PHE A 17 9.57 10.01 1.74
N LEU A 18 10.82 9.63 1.63
CA LEU A 18 11.91 10.55 1.27
C LEU A 18 12.65 10.01 0.05
N PRO A 19 13.29 10.92 -0.71
CA PRO A 19 14.09 10.47 -1.86
C PRO A 19 15.17 9.48 -1.42
N LYS A 20 15.32 8.42 -2.17
CA LYS A 20 16.32 7.41 -1.88
C LYS A 20 17.66 7.86 -2.45
N ASN A 21 18.68 7.89 -1.61
CA ASN A 21 20.02 8.31 -2.02
C ASN A 21 20.56 7.41 -3.12
N GLY A 22 21.26 8.04 -4.08
CA GLY A 22 21.86 7.30 -5.18
C GLY A 22 20.88 6.92 -6.28
N THR A 23 19.62 7.37 -6.19
CA THR A 23 18.64 7.10 -7.23
C THR A 23 18.01 8.40 -7.70
N SER A 24 17.34 8.33 -8.85
CA SER A 24 16.54 9.43 -9.37
C SER A 24 15.10 8.96 -9.47
N GLY A 25 14.18 9.68 -8.80
CA GLY A 25 12.75 9.38 -8.90
C GLY A 25 12.27 8.26 -8.01
N ILE A 26 13.10 7.74 -7.13
CA ILE A 26 12.68 6.70 -6.19
C ILE A 26 12.59 7.28 -4.80
N TYR A 27 11.43 7.09 -4.16
CA TYR A 27 11.19 7.50 -2.78
C TYR A 27 10.96 6.25 -1.96
N HIS A 28 11.31 6.28 -0.68
CA HIS A 28 11.10 5.13 0.18
C HIS A 28 10.83 5.57 1.62
N LYS A 29 10.27 4.64 2.39
CA LYS A 29 10.11 4.79 3.82
C LYS A 29 10.51 3.48 4.49
N VAL A 30 11.33 3.58 5.54
CA VAL A 30 11.80 2.42 6.30
C VAL A 30 11.04 2.37 7.60
N TYR A 31 10.46 1.21 7.89
CA TYR A 31 9.71 0.97 9.12
C TYR A 31 10.62 0.18 10.06
N SER A 32 11.41 0.91 10.87
CA SER A 32 12.48 0.31 11.66
C SER A 32 11.98 -0.69 12.69
N TYR A 33 10.78 -0.49 13.22
CA TYR A 33 10.21 -1.39 14.22
C TYR A 33 9.56 -2.63 13.59
N HIS A 34 9.62 -2.76 12.28
CA HIS A 34 9.20 -3.97 11.54
C HIS A 34 10.39 -4.55 10.80
N ASP A 35 11.53 -4.71 11.51
CA ASP A 35 12.77 -5.26 10.95
C ASP A 35 13.24 -4.50 9.71
N ASN A 36 13.09 -3.17 9.76
CA ASN A 36 13.48 -2.29 8.66
C ASN A 36 12.77 -2.60 7.35
N TYR A 37 11.49 -2.94 7.46
CA TYR A 37 10.66 -3.17 6.27
C TYR A 37 10.60 -1.89 5.44
N VAL A 38 10.69 -2.01 4.13
CA VAL A 38 10.75 -0.85 3.22
C VAL A 38 9.62 -0.90 2.22
N ILE A 39 8.93 0.25 2.07
CA ILE A 39 8.01 0.46 0.96
C ILE A 39 8.64 1.53 0.08
N SER A 40 8.66 1.30 -1.23
CA SER A 40 9.27 2.21 -2.20
C SER A 40 8.26 2.67 -3.24
N ILE A 41 8.48 3.86 -3.76
CA ILE A 41 7.64 4.44 -4.81
C ILE A 41 8.57 4.88 -5.92
N ASP A 42 8.40 4.30 -7.11
CA ASP A 42 9.26 4.57 -8.26
C ASP A 42 8.49 5.40 -9.28
N PHE A 43 8.88 6.66 -9.44
CA PHE A 43 8.24 7.56 -10.41
C PHE A 43 8.65 7.27 -11.84
N ASN A 44 9.75 6.52 -12.04
CA ASN A 44 10.20 6.19 -13.39
C ASN A 44 9.29 5.12 -14.01
N THR A 45 8.86 4.16 -13.21
CA THR A 45 7.97 3.09 -13.66
C THR A 45 6.53 3.29 -13.21
N GLU A 46 6.28 4.31 -12.40
CA GLU A 46 4.96 4.58 -11.80
C GLU A 46 4.46 3.37 -11.03
N HIS A 47 5.32 2.87 -10.14
CA HIS A 47 5.06 1.64 -9.41
C HIS A 47 5.23 1.87 -7.91
N ILE A 48 4.35 1.23 -7.13
CA ILE A 48 4.43 1.20 -5.67
C ILE A 48 4.88 -0.19 -5.27
N GLU A 49 6.04 -0.28 -4.62
CA GLU A 49 6.61 -1.56 -4.23
C GLU A 49 6.36 -1.78 -2.75
N TYR A 50 5.49 -2.73 -2.43
CA TYR A 50 5.11 -3.02 -1.05
C TYR A 50 6.03 -4.02 -0.36
N GLY A 51 7.07 -4.50 -1.04
CA GLY A 51 7.99 -5.45 -0.45
C GLY A 51 7.50 -6.89 -0.55
N ASP A 52 8.17 -7.78 0.17
CA ASP A 52 7.95 -9.22 0.02
C ASP A 52 7.02 -9.81 1.07
N LYS A 53 6.62 -9.06 2.08
CA LYS A 53 5.77 -9.59 3.15
C LYS A 53 4.31 -9.17 3.00
N ILE A 54 4.08 -7.92 2.59
CA ILE A 54 2.72 -7.47 2.31
C ILE A 54 2.26 -8.16 1.02
N ILE A 55 1.11 -8.81 1.07
CA ILE A 55 0.57 -9.54 -0.08
C ILE A 55 -0.33 -8.61 -0.87
N ALA A 56 -0.01 -8.43 -2.16
CA ALA A 56 -0.85 -7.67 -3.07
C ALA A 56 -1.41 -8.63 -4.10
N GLU A 57 -2.70 -8.94 -4.00
CA GLU A 57 -3.34 -9.92 -4.89
C GLU A 57 -3.64 -9.35 -6.27
N SER A 58 -3.65 -8.02 -6.39
CA SER A 58 -3.89 -7.38 -7.67
C SER A 58 -2.75 -6.42 -7.97
N ARG A 59 -2.29 -6.44 -9.22
CA ARG A 59 -1.23 -5.52 -9.63
C ARG A 59 -1.72 -4.09 -9.74
N THR A 60 -3.03 -3.89 -9.85
CA THR A 60 -3.56 -2.54 -10.04
C THR A 60 -3.39 -1.66 -8.83
N THR A 61 -3.20 -2.23 -7.63
CA THR A 61 -2.88 -1.44 -6.44
C THR A 61 -1.45 -0.97 -6.41
N GLN A 62 -0.59 -1.53 -7.26
CA GLN A 62 0.85 -1.28 -7.21
C GLN A 62 1.31 -0.31 -8.29
N ASN A 63 0.40 0.43 -8.91
CA ASN A 63 0.75 1.40 -9.93
C ASN A 63 0.05 2.73 -9.67
N PHE A 64 0.27 3.70 -10.56
CA PHE A 64 -0.28 5.04 -10.39
C PHE A 64 -1.60 5.23 -11.16
N SER A 65 -2.22 4.13 -11.61
CA SER A 65 -3.36 4.23 -12.52
C SER A 65 -4.58 4.91 -11.89
N GLN A 66 -4.72 4.82 -10.56
CA GLN A 66 -5.87 5.39 -9.88
C GLN A 66 -5.44 6.12 -8.61
N PRO A 67 -6.04 7.27 -8.31
CA PRO A 67 -5.71 8.00 -7.08
C PRO A 67 -5.94 7.18 -5.82
N GLU A 68 -6.91 6.27 -5.85
CA GLU A 68 -7.22 5.41 -4.71
C GLU A 68 -6.02 4.57 -4.28
N ASN A 69 -5.10 4.28 -5.20
CA ASN A 69 -3.92 3.49 -4.86
C ASN A 69 -3.05 4.19 -3.82
N PHE A 70 -3.05 5.51 -3.81
CA PHE A 70 -2.31 6.26 -2.81
C PHE A 70 -3.06 6.35 -1.49
N VAL A 71 -4.39 6.27 -1.52
CA VAL A 71 -5.19 6.17 -0.30
C VAL A 71 -4.93 4.81 0.35
N VAL A 72 -4.82 3.75 -0.44
CA VAL A 72 -4.43 2.43 0.07
C VAL A 72 -3.04 2.50 0.70
N LEU A 73 -2.10 3.17 0.04
CA LEU A 73 -0.76 3.35 0.58
C LEU A 73 -0.79 4.05 1.94
N GLU A 74 -1.58 5.10 2.06
CA GLU A 74 -1.71 5.81 3.34
C GLU A 74 -2.29 4.89 4.40
N CYS A 75 -3.28 4.07 4.06
CA CYS A 75 -3.86 3.11 4.99
C CYS A 75 -2.80 2.12 5.47
N VAL A 76 -2.01 1.57 4.55
CA VAL A 76 -0.93 0.64 4.90
C VAL A 76 0.08 1.30 5.83
N ASP A 77 0.47 2.54 5.51
CA ASP A 77 1.40 3.28 6.36
C ASP A 77 0.87 3.43 7.78
N ARG A 78 -0.40 3.77 7.90
CA ARG A 78 -1.01 3.93 9.22
C ARG A 78 -1.07 2.62 9.98
N LEU A 79 -1.38 1.52 9.29
CA LEU A 79 -1.43 0.20 9.93
C LEU A 79 -0.06 -0.21 10.43
N LEU A 80 0.97 -0.04 9.62
CA LEU A 80 2.33 -0.36 10.04
C LEU A 80 2.74 0.51 11.23
N THR A 81 2.38 1.79 11.19
CA THR A 81 2.69 2.72 12.29
C THR A 81 2.00 2.31 13.58
N LYS A 82 0.82 1.71 13.48
CA LYS A 82 0.09 1.23 14.67
C LYS A 82 0.61 -0.11 15.18
N GLY A 83 1.52 -0.75 14.46
CA GLY A 83 2.13 -1.99 14.91
C GLY A 83 1.63 -3.26 14.22
N TYR A 84 0.72 -3.16 13.27
CA TYR A 84 0.32 -4.33 12.49
C TYR A 84 1.48 -4.77 11.62
N LYS A 85 1.72 -6.07 11.56
CA LYS A 85 2.89 -6.60 10.88
C LYS A 85 2.69 -6.69 9.38
N PRO A 86 3.75 -6.42 8.60
CA PRO A 86 3.62 -6.48 7.14
C PRO A 86 3.08 -7.81 6.63
N GLN A 87 3.53 -8.93 7.22
CA GLN A 87 3.09 -10.25 6.76
C GLN A 87 1.62 -10.53 7.00
N ASN A 88 0.95 -9.71 7.80
CA ASN A 88 -0.47 -9.86 8.09
C ASN A 88 -1.34 -8.95 7.24
N ILE A 89 -0.76 -8.17 6.35
CA ILE A 89 -1.50 -7.22 5.52
C ILE A 89 -1.65 -7.78 4.11
N VAL A 90 -2.90 -7.82 3.62
CA VAL A 90 -3.23 -8.27 2.27
C VAL A 90 -3.99 -7.16 1.57
N LEU A 91 -3.52 -6.76 0.40
CA LEU A 91 -4.13 -5.70 -0.38
C LEU A 91 -5.02 -6.27 -1.47
N GLU A 92 -6.18 -5.64 -1.66
CA GLU A 92 -7.16 -6.03 -2.67
C GLU A 92 -7.51 -7.51 -2.62
N LYS A 93 -7.76 -8.00 -1.41
CA LYS A 93 -8.20 -9.38 -1.24
C LYS A 93 -9.55 -9.59 -1.89
N THR A 94 -9.66 -10.66 -2.69
CA THR A 94 -10.92 -11.02 -3.33
C THR A 94 -11.43 -12.34 -2.76
N TRP A 95 -12.76 -12.49 -2.78
CA TRP A 95 -13.40 -13.76 -2.47
C TRP A 95 -14.68 -13.88 -3.26
N PRO A 96 -15.18 -15.09 -3.46
CA PRO A 96 -16.43 -15.29 -4.20
C PRO A 96 -17.59 -14.63 -3.47
N SER A 97 -18.49 -14.04 -4.24
CA SER A 97 -19.75 -13.55 -3.71
C SER A 97 -20.88 -14.34 -4.31
N GLY A 98 -22.00 -14.40 -3.60
CA GLY A 98 -23.16 -15.13 -4.07
C GLY A 98 -23.90 -14.44 -5.21
N HIS A 99 -23.41 -13.31 -5.66
CA HIS A 99 -24.10 -12.52 -6.68
C HIS A 99 -23.40 -12.56 -8.03
N GLY A 100 -22.51 -13.52 -8.24
CA GLY A 100 -21.81 -13.64 -9.51
C GLY A 100 -20.66 -12.67 -9.69
N THR A 101 -20.41 -11.82 -8.72
CA THR A 101 -19.25 -10.93 -8.71
C THR A 101 -18.38 -11.27 -7.52
N SER A 102 -17.09 -11.00 -7.65
CA SER A 102 -16.19 -11.18 -6.52
C SER A 102 -16.31 -10.00 -5.57
N GLY A 103 -16.44 -10.30 -4.29
CA GLY A 103 -16.26 -9.28 -3.28
C GLY A 103 -14.80 -8.89 -3.25
N ARG A 104 -14.50 -7.60 -3.16
CA ARG A 104 -13.13 -7.13 -3.13
C ARG A 104 -12.97 -6.09 -2.05
N LEU A 105 -11.97 -6.30 -1.21
CA LEU A 105 -11.60 -5.35 -0.19
C LEU A 105 -10.24 -4.77 -0.53
N ASP A 106 -10.08 -3.51 -0.24
CA ASP A 106 -8.83 -2.85 -0.54
C ASP A 106 -7.73 -3.26 0.43
N VAL A 107 -8.05 -3.45 1.70
CA VAL A 107 -7.06 -3.87 2.70
C VAL A 107 -7.68 -4.87 3.66
N CYS A 108 -6.98 -5.97 3.87
CA CYS A 108 -7.35 -6.99 4.84
C CYS A 108 -6.18 -7.20 5.79
N ILE A 109 -6.47 -7.30 7.07
CA ILE A 109 -5.47 -7.62 8.09
C ILE A 109 -5.80 -8.98 8.63
N ASN A 110 -4.84 -9.90 8.58
CA ASN A 110 -5.02 -11.25 9.08
C ASN A 110 -4.45 -11.40 10.48
N ARG A 111 -4.98 -12.38 11.22
CA ARG A 111 -4.36 -12.85 12.45
C ARG A 111 -3.15 -13.70 12.12
N GLU A 112 -2.37 -14.04 13.13
CA GLU A 112 -1.17 -14.85 12.93
C GLU A 112 -1.49 -16.24 12.37
N ASP A 113 -2.70 -16.73 12.59
CA ASP A 113 -3.14 -18.02 12.02
C ASP A 113 -3.65 -17.91 10.59
N GLY A 114 -3.60 -16.70 10.00
CA GLY A 114 -4.03 -16.47 8.63
C GLY A 114 -5.49 -16.14 8.46
N THR A 115 -6.29 -16.18 9.52
CA THR A 115 -7.71 -15.82 9.40
C THR A 115 -7.89 -14.31 9.42
N PRO A 116 -8.91 -13.77 8.73
CA PRO A 116 -9.12 -12.33 8.71
C PRO A 116 -9.45 -11.79 10.09
N TYR A 117 -8.81 -10.67 10.44
CA TYR A 117 -9.07 -9.95 11.68
C TYR A 117 -9.82 -8.66 11.42
N MET A 118 -9.42 -7.92 10.39
CA MET A 118 -10.01 -6.62 10.08
C MET A 118 -10.07 -6.45 8.56
N LEU A 119 -11.20 -5.94 8.09
CA LEU A 119 -11.46 -5.71 6.67
C LEU A 119 -11.72 -4.23 6.49
N ILE A 120 -10.95 -3.59 5.62
CA ILE A 120 -11.06 -2.16 5.37
C ILE A 120 -11.42 -1.95 3.91
N GLU A 121 -12.60 -1.36 3.67
CA GLU A 121 -13.02 -0.97 2.33
C GLU A 121 -12.69 0.49 2.13
N MET A 122 -12.14 0.79 0.98
CA MET A 122 -11.74 2.15 0.66
C MET A 122 -12.76 2.85 -0.24
#